data_709710a211213edcdd052e1ab882c25e
#
_entry.id   709710a211213edcdd052e1ab882c25e
#
_cell.length_a   1.000
_cell.length_b   1.000
_cell.length_c   1.000
_cell.angle_alpha   90.00
_cell.angle_beta   90.00
_cell.angle_gamma   90.00
#
_symmetry.space_group_name_H-M   'P 1'
#
loop_
_entity.id
_entity.type
_entity.pdbx_description
1 polymer ?
#
loop_
_entity_poly.entity_id
_entity_poly.type
_entity_poly.pdbx_seq_one_letter_code
_entity_poly.pdbx_strand_id
1 'polypeptide(L)'
;MPPVQTKQGDLLATLDGTMVVSCQAEPGLPLDAPGHIAAMARSVVLGGASGVRIEGAANLTAVRAAVDVPIIGLIKTKRGDTEVYITPTLDDVTSVIAAGADIVAIDATGRPRLAELKAMFSAVAARARLSMGDVATLDEGRRALDAGADLISTTMAGYTDYSSDQHGPAFGLMEEFARAGLPFVAEGRIWTPQEAVRCFELGARFIVVGGAITRPDAITRRFADEVASWSARPQLRRNPR
;
A
#
# COMPACT_ATOMS: atom_id res chain seq x y z
N MET A 1 -7.78 2.02 32.13
CA MET A 1 -7.55 1.85 30.69
C MET A 1 -6.05 1.79 30.46
N PRO A 2 -5.49 0.82 29.76
CA PRO A 2 -4.08 0.86 29.38
C PRO A 2 -3.81 2.10 28.52
N PRO A 3 -2.63 2.71 28.60
CA PRO A 3 -2.32 3.91 27.83
C PRO A 3 -2.40 3.60 26.32
N VAL A 4 -2.87 4.57 25.54
CA VAL A 4 -3.07 4.48 24.07
C VAL A 4 -1.81 4.01 23.34
N GLN A 5 -0.63 4.34 23.83
CA GLN A 5 0.66 3.90 23.30
C GLN A 5 0.85 2.37 23.31
N THR A 6 0.27 1.64 24.26
CA THR A 6 0.37 0.17 24.31
C THR A 6 -0.39 -0.48 23.14
N LYS A 7 -1.59 0.00 22.80
CA LYS A 7 -2.38 -0.56 21.70
C LYS A 7 -1.74 -0.33 20.32
N GLN A 8 -1.07 0.80 20.12
CA GLN A 8 -0.38 1.11 18.85
C GLN A 8 0.90 0.28 18.69
N GLY A 9 1.67 0.10 19.79
CA GLY A 9 2.84 -0.77 19.81
C GLY A 9 2.49 -2.23 19.53
N ASP A 10 1.40 -2.72 20.11
CA ASP A 10 0.88 -4.07 19.91
C ASP A 10 0.43 -4.30 18.46
N LEU A 11 -0.17 -3.28 17.82
CA LEU A 11 -0.61 -3.35 16.43
C LEU A 11 0.59 -3.47 15.45
N LEU A 12 1.63 -2.67 15.66
CA LEU A 12 2.84 -2.75 14.84
C LEU A 12 3.57 -4.08 15.04
N ALA A 13 3.64 -4.57 16.28
CA ALA A 13 4.24 -5.87 16.57
C ALA A 13 3.50 -7.03 15.88
N THR A 14 2.17 -6.91 15.68
CA THR A 14 1.40 -7.92 14.93
C THR A 14 1.74 -7.93 13.44
N LEU A 15 2.18 -6.80 12.89
CA LEU A 15 2.51 -6.65 11.47
C LEU A 15 4.00 -6.92 11.17
N ASP A 16 4.91 -6.72 12.13
CA ASP A 16 6.35 -6.89 11.93
C ASP A 16 6.69 -8.28 11.42
N GLY A 17 7.48 -8.35 10.34
CA GLY A 17 7.87 -9.61 9.71
C GLY A 17 6.75 -10.31 8.93
N THR A 18 5.60 -9.64 8.68
CA THR A 18 4.44 -10.26 8.04
C THR A 18 4.05 -9.58 6.73
N MET A 19 3.01 -10.12 6.09
CA MET A 19 2.45 -9.59 4.84
C MET A 19 1.06 -9.02 5.06
N VAL A 20 0.88 -7.78 4.62
CA VAL A 20 -0.41 -7.12 4.40
C VAL A 20 -0.79 -7.29 2.93
N VAL A 21 -2.06 -7.50 2.63
CA VAL A 21 -2.53 -7.57 1.24
C VAL A 21 -3.38 -6.35 0.89
N SER A 22 -3.02 -5.68 -0.19
CA SER A 22 -3.80 -4.56 -0.72
C SER A 22 -4.97 -5.09 -1.55
N CYS A 23 -6.19 -4.94 -1.03
CA CYS A 23 -7.45 -5.34 -1.68
C CYS A 23 -8.13 -4.11 -2.26
N GLN A 24 -7.86 -3.83 -3.52
CA GLN A 24 -8.39 -2.68 -4.25
C GLN A 24 -8.80 -3.10 -5.67
N ALA A 25 -9.84 -2.48 -6.19
CA ALA A 25 -10.21 -2.54 -7.59
C ALA A 25 -10.24 -1.13 -8.17
N GLU A 26 -10.01 -1.01 -9.47
CA GLU A 26 -10.18 0.28 -10.14
C GLU A 26 -11.68 0.56 -10.35
N PRO A 27 -12.09 1.83 -10.27
CA PRO A 27 -13.48 2.21 -10.46
C PRO A 27 -14.07 1.67 -11.78
N GLY A 28 -15.23 1.05 -11.69
CA GLY A 28 -15.93 0.47 -12.83
C GLY A 28 -15.47 -0.92 -13.26
N LEU A 29 -14.46 -1.52 -12.62
CA LEU A 29 -14.10 -2.91 -12.87
C LEU A 29 -15.03 -3.89 -12.13
N PRO A 30 -15.13 -5.16 -12.59
CA PRO A 30 -16.06 -6.16 -12.03
C PRO A 30 -15.95 -6.40 -10.52
N LEU A 31 -14.78 -6.15 -9.92
CA LEU A 31 -14.56 -6.31 -8.49
C LEU A 31 -14.72 -5.00 -7.70
N ASP A 32 -15.10 -3.89 -8.35
CA ASP A 32 -15.30 -2.59 -7.72
C ASP A 32 -16.68 -2.51 -7.04
N ALA A 33 -16.82 -3.27 -5.95
CA ALA A 33 -17.98 -3.17 -5.07
C ALA A 33 -17.57 -3.55 -3.64
N PRO A 34 -18.12 -2.88 -2.59
CA PRO A 34 -17.75 -3.14 -1.21
C PRO A 34 -17.87 -4.61 -0.79
N GLY A 35 -18.89 -5.31 -1.28
CA GLY A 35 -19.05 -6.75 -1.02
C GLY A 35 -17.96 -7.62 -1.64
N HIS A 36 -17.48 -7.29 -2.85
CA HIS A 36 -16.38 -8.00 -3.50
C HIS A 36 -15.05 -7.73 -2.80
N ILE A 37 -14.79 -6.47 -2.41
CA ILE A 37 -13.60 -6.10 -1.66
C ILE A 37 -13.58 -6.80 -0.29
N ALA A 38 -14.71 -6.87 0.42
CA ALA A 38 -14.81 -7.59 1.69
C ALA A 38 -14.60 -9.10 1.52
N ALA A 39 -15.15 -9.72 0.47
CA ALA A 39 -14.90 -11.13 0.16
C ALA A 39 -13.43 -11.41 -0.16
N MET A 40 -12.80 -10.53 -0.94
CA MET A 40 -11.37 -10.59 -1.24
C MET A 40 -10.52 -10.47 0.04
N ALA A 41 -10.83 -9.50 0.92
CA ALA A 41 -10.14 -9.31 2.20
C ALA A 41 -10.23 -10.58 3.09
N ARG A 42 -11.41 -11.19 3.19
CA ARG A 42 -11.56 -12.47 3.90
C ARG A 42 -10.72 -13.58 3.28
N SER A 43 -10.70 -13.67 1.95
CA SER A 43 -9.94 -14.72 1.24
C SER A 43 -8.45 -14.60 1.48
N VAL A 44 -7.89 -13.39 1.44
CA VAL A 44 -6.45 -13.20 1.66
C VAL A 44 -6.06 -13.41 3.13
N VAL A 45 -6.94 -13.07 4.09
CA VAL A 45 -6.73 -13.38 5.51
C VAL A 45 -6.71 -14.89 5.74
N LEU A 46 -7.63 -15.66 5.13
CA LEU A 46 -7.59 -17.12 5.14
C LEU A 46 -6.30 -17.68 4.51
N GLY A 47 -5.72 -16.95 3.55
CA GLY A 47 -4.44 -17.28 2.92
C GLY A 47 -3.20 -16.91 3.75
N GLY A 48 -3.36 -16.28 4.93
CA GLY A 48 -2.27 -15.94 5.83
C GLY A 48 -1.84 -14.47 5.81
N ALA A 49 -2.62 -13.55 5.23
CA ALA A 49 -2.39 -12.12 5.37
C ALA A 49 -2.65 -11.68 6.82
N SER A 50 -1.68 -10.98 7.43
CA SER A 50 -1.79 -10.47 8.80
C SER A 50 -2.49 -9.11 8.88
N GLY A 51 -2.77 -8.48 7.74
CA GLY A 51 -3.50 -7.23 7.62
C GLY A 51 -3.94 -7.00 6.19
N VAL A 52 -4.77 -5.98 5.98
CA VAL A 52 -5.24 -5.59 4.65
C VAL A 52 -5.09 -4.09 4.43
N ARG A 53 -4.87 -3.67 3.17
CA ARG A 53 -4.87 -2.26 2.77
C ARG A 53 -6.06 -2.01 1.84
N ILE A 54 -6.89 -1.03 2.19
CA ILE A 54 -8.21 -0.81 1.60
C ILE A 54 -8.36 0.65 1.17
N GLU A 55 -8.90 0.86 -0.03
CA GLU A 55 -9.25 2.16 -0.58
C GLU A 55 -10.75 2.40 -0.47
N GLY A 56 -11.14 3.62 -0.05
CA GLY A 56 -12.53 4.09 -0.05
C GLY A 56 -13.30 3.79 1.23
N ALA A 57 -14.05 4.78 1.74
CA ALA A 57 -14.77 4.67 3.01
C ALA A 57 -15.83 3.55 3.02
N ALA A 58 -16.55 3.36 1.92
CA ALA A 58 -17.54 2.29 1.80
C ALA A 58 -16.89 0.90 1.85
N ASN A 59 -15.75 0.73 1.16
CA ASN A 59 -14.98 -0.51 1.18
C ASN A 59 -14.40 -0.78 2.58
N LEU A 60 -13.83 0.25 3.22
CA LEU A 60 -13.32 0.17 4.59
C LEU A 60 -14.40 -0.32 5.57
N THR A 61 -15.59 0.26 5.53
CA THR A 61 -16.71 -0.14 6.39
C THR A 61 -17.10 -1.60 6.15
N ALA A 62 -17.21 -2.03 4.89
CA ALA A 62 -17.57 -3.40 4.54
C ALA A 62 -16.49 -4.40 4.97
N VAL A 63 -15.21 -4.05 4.78
CA VAL A 63 -14.09 -4.90 5.17
C VAL A 63 -13.97 -4.97 6.69
N ARG A 64 -14.12 -3.85 7.42
CA ARG A 64 -14.08 -3.85 8.89
C ARG A 64 -15.15 -4.75 9.51
N ALA A 65 -16.31 -4.85 8.88
CA ALA A 65 -17.37 -5.78 9.30
C ALA A 65 -17.05 -7.26 8.99
N ALA A 66 -16.05 -7.52 8.14
CA ALA A 66 -15.78 -8.85 7.60
C ALA A 66 -14.48 -9.50 8.13
N VAL A 67 -13.54 -8.72 8.68
CA VAL A 67 -12.24 -9.18 9.18
C VAL A 67 -11.85 -8.48 10.47
N ASP A 68 -11.06 -9.18 11.31
CA ASP A 68 -10.56 -8.66 12.60
C ASP A 68 -9.09 -8.21 12.55
N VAL A 69 -8.40 -8.42 11.42
CA VAL A 69 -6.99 -8.04 11.23
C VAL A 69 -6.84 -6.51 11.10
N PRO A 70 -5.63 -5.96 11.31
CA PRO A 70 -5.33 -4.56 11.06
C PRO A 70 -5.67 -4.11 9.64
N ILE A 71 -6.24 -2.90 9.53
CA ILE A 71 -6.61 -2.28 8.25
C ILE A 71 -5.80 -1.00 8.04
N ILE A 72 -5.01 -0.96 6.96
CA ILE A 72 -4.44 0.26 6.42
C ILE A 72 -5.49 0.88 5.49
N GLY A 73 -6.04 2.03 5.87
CA GLY A 73 -7.08 2.72 5.11
C GLY A 73 -6.55 3.92 4.35
N LEU A 74 -7.17 4.19 3.21
CA LEU A 74 -6.90 5.39 2.40
C LEU A 74 -8.14 5.76 1.56
N ILE A 75 -8.10 6.97 1.01
CA ILE A 75 -9.03 7.42 -0.04
C ILE A 75 -8.18 7.90 -1.22
N LYS A 76 -8.53 7.47 -2.44
CA LYS A 76 -7.92 7.97 -3.67
C LYS A 76 -8.84 9.00 -4.31
N THR A 77 -8.42 10.25 -4.33
CA THR A 77 -9.17 11.33 -4.97
C THR A 77 -8.23 12.12 -5.88
N LYS A 78 -8.49 12.05 -7.20
CA LYS A 78 -7.82 12.94 -8.16
C LYS A 78 -8.57 14.27 -8.18
N ARG A 79 -7.86 15.34 -7.87
CA ARG A 79 -8.36 16.71 -7.81
C ARG A 79 -7.57 17.58 -8.77
N GLY A 80 -8.19 18.63 -9.31
CA GLY A 80 -7.50 19.56 -10.19
C GLY A 80 -6.63 20.60 -9.47
N ASP A 81 -6.73 20.68 -8.14
CA ASP A 81 -6.08 21.66 -7.28
C ASP A 81 -4.89 21.09 -6.48
N THR A 82 -4.55 19.82 -6.70
CA THR A 82 -3.40 19.14 -6.05
C THR A 82 -2.92 17.97 -6.90
N GLU A 83 -1.63 17.66 -6.81
CA GLU A 83 -1.04 16.46 -7.43
C GLU A 83 -1.04 15.25 -6.51
N VAL A 84 -1.16 15.45 -5.20
CA VAL A 84 -1.30 14.33 -4.25
C VAL A 84 -2.71 13.76 -4.32
N TYR A 85 -2.85 12.43 -4.26
CA TYR A 85 -4.15 11.78 -4.46
C TYR A 85 -4.48 10.70 -3.43
N ILE A 86 -3.53 10.30 -2.57
CA ILE A 86 -3.81 9.35 -1.47
C ILE A 86 -4.11 10.15 -0.21
N THR A 87 -5.37 10.11 0.22
CA THR A 87 -5.87 10.81 1.41
C THR A 87 -5.42 12.28 1.44
N PRO A 88 -5.81 13.11 0.43
CA PRO A 88 -5.21 14.42 0.23
C PRO A 88 -5.69 15.50 1.20
N THR A 89 -6.76 15.26 1.99
CA THR A 89 -7.37 16.26 2.86
C THR A 89 -7.58 15.76 4.28
N LEU A 90 -7.80 16.70 5.22
CA LEU A 90 -8.18 16.38 6.60
C LEU A 90 -9.57 15.70 6.71
N ASP A 91 -10.47 16.02 5.79
CA ASP A 91 -11.78 15.37 5.70
C ASP A 91 -11.64 13.91 5.28
N ASP A 92 -10.71 13.61 4.36
CA ASP A 92 -10.38 12.24 3.97
C ASP A 92 -9.79 11.46 5.15
N VAL A 93 -8.86 12.05 5.92
CA VAL A 93 -8.33 11.46 7.17
C VAL A 93 -9.47 11.10 8.12
N THR A 94 -10.40 12.03 8.33
CA THR A 94 -11.55 11.82 9.23
C THR A 94 -12.44 10.69 8.72
N SER A 95 -12.73 10.66 7.42
CA SER A 95 -13.57 9.64 6.77
C SER A 95 -12.96 8.25 6.84
N VAL A 96 -11.66 8.13 6.60
CA VAL A 96 -10.91 6.86 6.68
C VAL A 96 -10.95 6.28 8.10
N ILE A 97 -10.71 7.13 9.11
CA ILE A 97 -10.75 6.71 10.51
C ILE A 97 -12.17 6.30 10.93
N ALA A 98 -13.18 7.08 10.56
CA ALA A 98 -14.58 6.79 10.88
C ALA A 98 -15.05 5.47 10.23
N ALA A 99 -14.52 5.13 9.06
CA ALA A 99 -14.78 3.88 8.36
C ALA A 99 -14.07 2.65 8.94
N GLY A 100 -13.20 2.81 9.96
CA GLY A 100 -12.63 1.70 10.73
C GLY A 100 -11.17 1.37 10.44
N ALA A 101 -10.40 2.26 9.81
CA ALA A 101 -8.97 2.08 9.61
C ALA A 101 -8.20 2.15 10.94
N ASP A 102 -7.19 1.30 11.09
CA ASP A 102 -6.23 1.29 12.19
C ASP A 102 -4.98 2.12 11.88
N ILE A 103 -4.59 2.12 10.60
CA ILE A 103 -3.48 2.90 10.04
C ILE A 103 -4.05 3.73 8.88
N VAL A 104 -3.69 5.01 8.81
CA VAL A 104 -4.10 5.91 7.72
C VAL A 104 -2.91 6.14 6.79
N ALA A 105 -3.02 5.71 5.53
CA ALA A 105 -2.02 5.99 4.51
C ALA A 105 -2.28 7.37 3.87
N ILE A 106 -1.22 8.16 3.76
CA ILE A 106 -1.24 9.55 3.27
C ILE A 106 -0.12 9.72 2.26
N ASP A 107 -0.43 10.27 1.08
CA ASP A 107 0.58 10.69 0.11
C ASP A 107 1.51 11.73 0.75
N ALA A 108 2.75 11.35 1.02
CA ALA A 108 3.76 12.20 1.66
C ALA A 108 4.87 12.64 0.68
N THR A 109 4.58 12.59 -0.62
CA THR A 109 5.49 13.06 -1.66
C THR A 109 5.72 14.58 -1.60
N GLY A 110 6.77 15.06 -2.26
CA GLY A 110 7.09 16.50 -2.34
C GLY A 110 6.19 17.31 -3.26
N ARG A 111 5.15 16.71 -3.86
CA ARG A 111 4.23 17.36 -4.81
C ARG A 111 3.32 18.38 -4.11
N PRO A 112 2.77 19.35 -4.87
CA PRO A 112 1.81 20.33 -4.34
C PRO A 112 0.64 19.67 -3.62
N ARG A 113 0.29 20.17 -2.43
CA ARG A 113 -0.75 19.61 -1.55
C ARG A 113 -1.63 20.69 -0.91
N LEU A 114 -2.84 20.32 -0.52
CA LEU A 114 -3.81 21.21 0.09
C LEU A 114 -3.64 21.37 1.60
N ALA A 115 -3.10 20.34 2.28
CA ALA A 115 -2.91 20.34 3.71
C ALA A 115 -1.48 19.93 4.07
N GLU A 116 -0.91 20.61 5.08
CA GLU A 116 0.44 20.30 5.56
C GLU A 116 0.51 18.90 6.19
N LEU A 117 1.57 18.15 5.90
CA LEU A 117 1.77 16.79 6.42
C LEU A 117 1.67 16.73 7.95
N LYS A 118 2.29 17.71 8.63
CA LYS A 118 2.25 17.78 10.10
C LYS A 118 0.82 17.88 10.64
N ALA A 119 -0.04 18.67 10.00
CA ALA A 119 -1.43 18.79 10.39
C ALA A 119 -2.19 17.48 10.17
N MET A 120 -1.92 16.80 9.05
CA MET A 120 -2.57 15.53 8.70
C MET A 120 -2.16 14.42 9.66
N PHE A 121 -0.86 14.21 9.92
CA PHE A 121 -0.39 13.20 10.86
C PHE A 121 -0.85 13.49 12.30
N SER A 122 -0.85 14.76 12.71
CA SER A 122 -1.39 15.14 14.02
C SER A 122 -2.89 14.84 14.16
N ALA A 123 -3.67 15.00 13.08
CA ALA A 123 -5.09 14.65 13.08
C ALA A 123 -5.34 13.13 13.22
N VAL A 124 -4.46 12.30 12.66
CA VAL A 124 -4.48 10.84 12.84
C VAL A 124 -4.13 10.48 14.29
N ALA A 125 -3.03 11.02 14.82
CA ALA A 125 -2.56 10.75 16.18
C ALA A 125 -3.57 11.18 17.25
N ALA A 126 -4.25 12.32 17.05
CA ALA A 126 -5.31 12.82 17.94
C ALA A 126 -6.50 11.85 18.07
N ARG A 127 -6.66 10.92 17.13
CA ARG A 127 -7.70 9.88 17.15
C ARG A 127 -7.17 8.50 17.53
N ALA A 128 -5.97 8.45 18.09
CA ALA A 128 -5.29 7.21 18.51
C ALA A 128 -5.21 6.17 17.38
N ARG A 129 -4.84 6.62 16.17
CA ARG A 129 -4.53 5.78 15.01
C ARG A 129 -3.08 6.01 14.61
N LEU A 130 -2.52 5.05 13.85
CA LEU A 130 -1.20 5.17 13.25
C LEU A 130 -1.30 5.81 11.87
N SER A 131 -0.25 6.51 11.48
CA SER A 131 -0.11 7.14 10.18
C SER A 131 1.01 6.50 9.37
N MET A 132 0.82 6.39 8.05
CA MET A 132 1.82 5.89 7.11
C MET A 132 1.99 6.89 5.96
N GLY A 133 3.18 7.46 5.83
CA GLY A 133 3.53 8.33 4.72
C GLY A 133 3.96 7.53 3.50
N ASP A 134 3.16 7.58 2.42
CA ASP A 134 3.51 6.97 1.13
C ASP A 134 4.47 7.90 0.37
N VAL A 135 5.71 7.45 0.12
CA VAL A 135 6.79 8.27 -0.42
C VAL A 135 7.47 7.62 -1.63
N ALA A 136 8.20 8.42 -2.41
CA ALA A 136 8.93 8.01 -3.59
C ALA A 136 10.45 8.19 -3.46
N THR A 137 10.94 8.93 -2.44
CA THR A 137 12.35 9.25 -2.26
C THR A 137 12.76 9.21 -0.79
N LEU A 138 14.09 9.11 -0.55
CA LEU A 138 14.67 9.16 0.80
C LEU A 138 14.33 10.45 1.54
N ASP A 139 14.42 11.60 0.84
CA ASP A 139 14.15 12.90 1.45
C ASP A 139 12.68 13.09 1.82
N GLU A 140 11.76 12.51 1.04
CA GLU A 140 10.35 12.48 1.39
C GLU A 140 10.11 11.63 2.64
N GLY A 141 10.77 10.46 2.72
CA GLY A 141 10.71 9.61 3.91
C GLY A 141 11.16 10.33 5.17
N ARG A 142 12.29 11.05 5.13
CA ARG A 142 12.76 11.87 6.25
C ARG A 142 11.75 12.94 6.63
N ARG A 143 11.27 13.72 5.66
CA ARG A 143 10.27 14.78 5.90
C ARG A 143 8.97 14.24 6.47
N ALA A 144 8.51 13.07 6.04
CA ALA A 144 7.30 12.44 6.57
C ALA A 144 7.47 12.07 8.05
N LEU A 145 8.59 11.44 8.42
CA LEU A 145 8.91 11.11 9.82
C LEU A 145 9.07 12.36 10.69
N ASP A 146 9.80 13.37 10.19
CA ASP A 146 9.97 14.66 10.87
C ASP A 146 8.63 15.40 11.06
N ALA A 147 7.68 15.22 10.15
CA ALA A 147 6.34 15.76 10.25
C ALA A 147 5.43 14.96 11.20
N GLY A 148 5.88 13.80 11.70
CA GLY A 148 5.18 12.98 12.69
C GLY A 148 4.47 11.75 12.13
N ALA A 149 4.88 11.24 10.96
CA ALA A 149 4.43 9.93 10.50
C ALA A 149 4.98 8.82 11.39
N ASP A 150 4.16 7.82 11.73
CA ASP A 150 4.58 6.64 12.49
C ASP A 150 5.35 5.63 11.62
N LEU A 151 5.03 5.60 10.32
CA LEU A 151 5.61 4.73 9.31
C LEU A 151 5.83 5.49 8.01
N ILE A 152 6.79 5.01 7.20
CA ILE A 152 6.92 5.40 5.79
C ILE A 152 6.83 4.15 4.90
N SER A 153 6.42 4.34 3.65
CA SER A 153 6.24 3.25 2.70
C SER A 153 6.74 3.64 1.32
N THR A 154 7.32 2.68 0.58
CA THR A 154 7.80 2.87 -0.79
C THR A 154 6.69 2.94 -1.84
N THR A 155 5.43 3.08 -1.43
CA THR A 155 4.23 3.02 -2.30
C THR A 155 4.31 3.93 -3.51
N MET A 156 4.85 5.16 -3.34
CA MET A 156 4.85 6.16 -4.40
C MET A 156 6.06 6.07 -5.34
N ALA A 157 7.05 5.23 -5.06
CA ALA A 157 8.17 5.00 -5.96
C ALA A 157 7.68 4.45 -7.31
N GLY A 158 7.96 5.19 -8.39
CA GLY A 158 7.49 4.90 -9.74
C GLY A 158 6.08 5.39 -10.07
N TYR A 159 5.46 6.18 -9.19
CA TYR A 159 4.15 6.82 -9.41
C TYR A 159 4.21 8.35 -9.38
N THR A 160 5.41 8.91 -9.44
CA THR A 160 5.67 10.34 -9.59
C THR A 160 6.54 10.55 -10.83
N ASP A 161 6.47 11.72 -11.44
CA ASP A 161 7.24 12.04 -12.66
C ASP A 161 8.75 11.87 -12.45
N TYR A 162 9.24 12.19 -11.26
CA TYR A 162 10.66 12.08 -10.88
C TYR A 162 11.09 10.67 -10.41
N SER A 163 10.18 9.69 -10.38
CA SER A 163 10.47 8.29 -10.03
C SER A 163 9.91 7.30 -11.07
N SER A 164 9.49 7.77 -12.25
CA SER A 164 8.80 6.98 -13.28
C SER A 164 9.63 5.82 -13.85
N ASP A 165 10.96 5.89 -13.76
CA ASP A 165 11.88 4.85 -14.26
C ASP A 165 11.92 3.57 -13.39
N GLN A 166 11.13 3.52 -12.33
CA GLN A 166 11.07 2.36 -11.43
C GLN A 166 10.31 1.19 -12.07
N HIS A 167 11.02 0.11 -12.40
CA HIS A 167 10.50 -1.10 -13.05
C HIS A 167 10.53 -2.33 -12.14
N GLY A 168 9.82 -2.40 -11.09
CA GLY A 168 9.83 -3.48 -10.11
C GLY A 168 9.77 -2.91 -8.70
N PRO A 169 9.97 -3.71 -7.65
CA PRO A 169 10.06 -3.20 -6.28
C PRO A 169 11.19 -2.18 -6.15
N ALA A 170 10.98 -1.15 -5.36
CA ALA A 170 11.94 -0.05 -5.19
C ALA A 170 13.12 -0.45 -4.26
N PHE A 171 13.84 -1.51 -4.61
CA PHE A 171 14.94 -2.05 -3.79
C PHE A 171 16.02 -1.01 -3.49
N GLY A 172 16.38 -0.16 -4.47
CA GLY A 172 17.35 0.92 -4.26
C GLY A 172 16.90 1.90 -3.16
N LEU A 173 15.64 2.32 -3.17
CA LEU A 173 15.08 3.18 -2.12
C LEU A 173 15.04 2.47 -0.76
N MET A 174 14.72 1.17 -0.73
CA MET A 174 14.76 0.38 0.50
C MET A 174 16.16 0.31 1.09
N GLU A 175 17.21 0.14 0.24
CA GLU A 175 18.61 0.19 0.66
C GLU A 175 19.02 1.57 1.20
N GLU A 176 18.49 2.64 0.62
CA GLU A 176 18.71 4.00 1.12
C GLU A 176 18.06 4.21 2.49
N PHE A 177 16.82 3.74 2.68
CA PHE A 177 16.14 3.78 3.98
C PHE A 177 16.90 2.99 5.04
N ALA A 178 17.32 1.75 4.72
CA ALA A 178 18.10 0.91 5.62
C ALA A 178 19.43 1.56 6.02
N ARG A 179 20.19 2.11 5.06
CA ARG A 179 21.43 2.84 5.33
C ARG A 179 21.22 4.10 6.19
N ALA A 180 20.09 4.75 6.03
CA ALA A 180 19.71 5.92 6.84
C ALA A 180 19.10 5.56 8.21
N GLY A 181 18.92 4.28 8.51
CA GLY A 181 18.28 3.80 9.75
C GLY A 181 16.78 4.16 9.87
N LEU A 182 16.10 4.39 8.74
CA LEU A 182 14.69 4.73 8.74
C LEU A 182 13.83 3.45 8.75
N PRO A 183 12.83 3.33 9.66
CA PRO A 183 11.89 2.21 9.63
C PRO A 183 10.92 2.38 8.44
N PHE A 184 10.79 1.34 7.60
CA PHE A 184 9.95 1.42 6.40
C PHE A 184 9.12 0.17 6.16
N VAL A 185 8.09 0.34 5.37
CA VAL A 185 7.21 -0.68 4.80
C VAL A 185 7.52 -0.79 3.30
N ALA A 186 7.68 -2.00 2.80
CA ALA A 186 7.86 -2.21 1.37
C ALA A 186 6.51 -2.40 0.68
N GLU A 187 6.19 -1.52 -0.24
CA GLU A 187 5.01 -1.62 -1.09
C GLU A 187 5.32 -1.16 -2.52
N GLY A 188 4.70 -1.80 -3.47
CA GLY A 188 4.77 -1.44 -4.88
C GLY A 188 5.53 -2.46 -5.73
N ARG A 189 4.86 -2.97 -6.76
CA ARG A 189 5.39 -3.86 -7.80
C ARG A 189 6.04 -5.16 -7.29
N ILE A 190 5.67 -5.63 -6.11
CA ILE A 190 6.07 -6.95 -5.60
C ILE A 190 5.18 -7.99 -6.29
N TRP A 191 5.76 -8.81 -7.17
CA TRP A 191 5.03 -9.78 -7.98
C TRP A 191 5.37 -11.22 -7.69
N THR A 192 6.46 -11.48 -7.01
CA THR A 192 6.93 -12.84 -6.70
C THR A 192 7.21 -13.01 -5.20
N PRO A 193 7.09 -14.24 -4.68
CA PRO A 193 7.51 -14.52 -3.30
C PRO A 193 8.99 -14.20 -3.03
N GLN A 194 9.87 -14.35 -4.02
CA GLN A 194 11.29 -14.04 -3.91
C GLN A 194 11.53 -12.53 -3.73
N GLU A 195 10.79 -11.68 -4.47
CA GLU A 195 10.83 -10.24 -4.28
C GLU A 195 10.32 -9.85 -2.89
N ALA A 196 9.26 -10.53 -2.40
CA ALA A 196 8.74 -10.31 -1.05
C ALA A 196 9.79 -10.62 0.04
N VAL A 197 10.48 -11.76 -0.08
CA VAL A 197 11.59 -12.12 0.83
C VAL A 197 12.72 -11.08 0.74
N ARG A 198 13.08 -10.63 -0.48
CA ARG A 198 14.11 -9.61 -0.68
C ARG A 198 13.79 -8.30 0.03
N CYS A 199 12.53 -7.88 0.10
CA CYS A 199 12.14 -6.70 0.88
C CYS A 199 12.50 -6.83 2.37
N PHE A 200 12.28 -8.01 2.97
CA PHE A 200 12.66 -8.25 4.37
C PHE A 200 14.18 -8.30 4.57
N GLU A 201 14.93 -8.89 3.63
CA GLU A 201 16.40 -8.88 3.67
C GLU A 201 16.97 -7.45 3.64
N LEU A 202 16.24 -6.51 3.01
CA LEU A 202 16.58 -5.10 2.97
C LEU A 202 16.10 -4.31 4.20
N GLY A 203 15.41 -4.96 5.15
CA GLY A 203 15.02 -4.36 6.42
C GLY A 203 13.60 -3.82 6.47
N ALA A 204 12.73 -4.17 5.54
CA ALA A 204 11.31 -3.80 5.63
C ALA A 204 10.68 -4.38 6.92
N ARG A 205 9.91 -3.57 7.65
CA ARG A 205 9.20 -4.03 8.84
C ARG A 205 8.12 -5.06 8.49
N PHE A 206 7.31 -4.73 7.51
CA PHE A 206 6.35 -5.61 6.86
C PHE A 206 6.23 -5.23 5.39
N ILE A 207 5.55 -6.04 4.61
CA ILE A 207 5.35 -5.80 3.18
C ILE A 207 3.88 -5.64 2.85
N VAL A 208 3.57 -4.90 1.78
CA VAL A 208 2.23 -4.79 1.22
C VAL A 208 2.24 -5.28 -0.22
N VAL A 209 1.50 -6.35 -0.49
CA VAL A 209 1.38 -6.94 -1.83
C VAL A 209 -0.04 -6.69 -2.35
N GLY A 210 -0.15 -6.12 -3.54
CA GLY A 210 -1.44 -5.82 -4.17
C GLY A 210 -1.69 -6.64 -5.42
N GLY A 211 -1.36 -6.08 -6.59
CA GLY A 211 -1.75 -6.59 -7.91
C GLY A 211 -1.40 -8.05 -8.19
N ALA A 212 -0.33 -8.57 -7.61
CA ALA A 212 0.07 -9.97 -7.73
C ALA A 212 -0.91 -10.97 -7.08
N ILE A 213 -1.77 -10.48 -6.17
CA ILE A 213 -2.72 -11.33 -5.43
C ILE A 213 -4.17 -10.97 -5.76
N THR A 214 -4.48 -9.67 -5.85
CA THR A 214 -5.85 -9.15 -5.83
C THR A 214 -6.34 -8.55 -7.15
N ARG A 215 -5.52 -8.61 -8.22
CA ARG A 215 -5.85 -8.10 -9.56
C ARG A 215 -5.85 -9.23 -10.58
N PRO A 216 -6.93 -10.06 -10.64
CA PRO A 216 -7.03 -11.16 -11.63
C PRO A 216 -6.84 -10.69 -13.07
N ASP A 217 -7.33 -9.48 -13.41
CA ASP A 217 -7.14 -8.84 -14.71
C ASP A 217 -5.66 -8.60 -15.04
N ALA A 218 -4.90 -8.05 -14.08
CA ALA A 218 -3.47 -7.78 -14.25
C ALA A 218 -2.65 -9.08 -14.27
N ILE A 219 -2.99 -10.03 -13.40
CA ILE A 219 -2.36 -11.36 -13.36
C ILE A 219 -2.59 -12.08 -14.71
N THR A 220 -3.85 -12.14 -15.17
CA THR A 220 -4.20 -12.77 -16.45
C THR A 220 -3.47 -12.11 -17.60
N ARG A 221 -3.38 -10.78 -17.65
CA ARG A 221 -2.64 -10.07 -18.70
C ARG A 221 -1.18 -10.50 -18.76
N ARG A 222 -0.49 -10.59 -17.63
CA ARG A 222 0.91 -11.05 -17.59
C ARG A 222 1.09 -12.44 -18.20
N PHE A 223 0.18 -13.38 -17.91
CA PHE A 223 0.20 -14.70 -18.53
C PHE A 223 -0.09 -14.64 -20.04
N ALA A 224 -1.10 -13.87 -20.45
CA ALA A 224 -1.48 -13.72 -21.84
C ALA A 224 -0.37 -13.12 -22.70
N ASP A 225 0.31 -12.08 -22.19
CA ASP A 225 1.42 -11.42 -22.88
C ASP A 225 2.61 -12.38 -23.07
N GLU A 226 2.97 -13.15 -22.05
CA GLU A 226 4.07 -14.14 -22.15
C GLU A 226 3.73 -15.26 -23.13
N VAL A 227 2.51 -15.79 -23.08
CA VAL A 227 2.02 -16.81 -24.03
C VAL A 227 2.01 -16.27 -25.47
N ALA A 228 1.58 -15.03 -25.68
CA ALA A 228 1.60 -14.38 -26.98
C ALA A 228 3.04 -14.21 -27.51
N SER A 229 3.95 -13.77 -26.64
CA SER A 229 5.39 -13.65 -26.98
C SER A 229 6.01 -14.97 -27.36
N TRP A 230 5.67 -16.06 -26.66
CA TRP A 230 6.12 -17.41 -26.99
C TRP A 230 5.60 -17.85 -28.37
N SER A 231 4.32 -17.62 -28.64
CA SER A 231 3.67 -17.97 -29.92
C SER A 231 4.22 -17.21 -31.12
N ALA A 232 4.77 -16.02 -30.90
CA ALA A 232 5.38 -15.19 -31.95
C ALA A 232 6.82 -15.60 -32.32
N ARG A 233 7.46 -16.49 -31.56
CA ARG A 233 8.85 -16.95 -31.82
C ARG A 233 8.91 -17.85 -33.09
N PRO A 234 9.63 -17.49 -34.18
CA PRO A 234 9.59 -18.19 -35.43
C PRO A 234 10.14 -19.64 -35.41
N GLN A 235 10.99 -19.97 -34.43
CA GLN A 235 11.75 -21.22 -34.41
C GLN A 235 10.99 -22.40 -33.81
N LEU A 236 9.86 -22.22 -33.14
CA LEU A 236 9.13 -23.29 -32.46
C LEU A 236 7.94 -23.83 -33.25
N ARG A 237 7.63 -23.28 -34.45
CA ARG A 237 6.57 -23.78 -35.36
C ARG A 237 7.01 -24.98 -36.23
N ARG A 238 8.24 -25.49 -36.08
CA ARG A 238 8.77 -26.60 -36.88
C ARG A 238 9.07 -27.80 -36.00
N ASN A 239 8.04 -28.48 -35.54
CA ASN A 239 8.08 -29.92 -35.33
C ASN A 239 6.64 -30.48 -35.36
N PRO A 240 6.06 -30.81 -36.54
CA PRO A 240 4.95 -31.75 -36.60
C PRO A 240 5.55 -33.12 -36.36
N ARG A 241 5.19 -33.75 -35.25
CA ARG A 241 5.31 -35.24 -35.18
C ARG A 241 4.20 -35.86 -35.96
#